data_600c5461e183bdd498435cb6d2d26bbb
#
_entry.id   600c5461e183bdd498435cb6d2d26bbb
#
_cell.length_a   1.000
_cell.length_b   1.000
_cell.length_c   1.000
_cell.angle_alpha   90.00
_cell.angle_beta   90.00
_cell.angle_gamma   90.00
#
_symmetry.space_group_name_H-M   'P 1'
#
loop_
_entity.id
_entity.type
_entity.pdbx_description
1 polymer ?
#
loop_
_entity_poly.entity_id
_entity_poly.type
_entity_poly.pdbx_seq_one_letter_code
_entity_poly.pdbx_strand_id
1 'polypeptide(L)'
;NAAGGAGSYDRLVLSGGSAGFVAGGTISPVLRGIPGGNNTLTTVLGDRFPVVTADSVTGQFASVLQPTAGMGTNQRFDVFYNPKDVQLVVTPGSFAALGKADAWKLNGLAAATGLDAVRPAAGTRSGHLQSLFNGLYGMDATQYRRAFQQMSGEMYAHNILMTNVSSRETASTVLDAASAMAGCDGSDDRRTADGKRGACDDGRNHVAVWTRLSAQHQEAGDTPASYGFEANRYGFVSGINLLNTADTRVGLGGGYYETNADDPMGSSSRLREGTFFAYGSHNLGPVNLGATLGFSTT
;
A
#
# COMPACT_ATOMS: atom_id res chain seq x y z
N ASN A 1 -23.49 -1.01 22.25
CA ASN A 1 -22.76 -0.78 23.49
C ASN A 1 -22.53 -2.09 24.24
N ALA A 2 -21.65 -2.93 23.73
CA ALA A 2 -21.22 -4.15 24.40
C ALA A 2 -20.35 -3.88 25.66
N ALA A 3 -20.13 -2.64 26.00
CA ALA A 3 -19.52 -2.21 27.24
C ALA A 3 -20.48 -2.32 28.46
N GLY A 4 -21.60 -3.02 28.27
CA GLY A 4 -22.55 -3.28 29.37
C GLY A 4 -21.87 -4.01 30.52
N GLY A 5 -21.96 -3.42 31.72
CA GLY A 5 -21.55 -4.08 32.95
C GLY A 5 -22.27 -5.42 33.18
N ALA A 6 -22.03 -6.04 34.33
CA ALA A 6 -22.71 -7.25 34.74
C ALA A 6 -24.24 -7.10 34.60
N GLY A 7 -24.91 -8.02 33.94
CA GLY A 7 -26.35 -8.00 33.68
C GLY A 7 -26.80 -7.57 32.30
N SER A 8 -25.86 -7.14 31.40
CA SER A 8 -26.21 -6.76 30.05
C SER A 8 -26.29 -7.96 29.08
N TYR A 9 -25.62 -9.06 29.38
CA TYR A 9 -25.66 -10.34 28.66
C TYR A 9 -25.10 -11.44 29.55
N ASP A 10 -25.41 -12.70 29.23
CA ASP A 10 -24.96 -13.86 29.98
C ASP A 10 -23.46 -14.11 29.81
N ARG A 11 -22.78 -14.40 30.91
CA ARG A 11 -21.36 -14.71 30.95
C ARG A 11 -21.09 -15.90 31.87
N LEU A 12 -20.22 -16.78 31.42
CA LEU A 12 -19.63 -17.83 32.24
C LEU A 12 -18.29 -17.33 32.77
N VAL A 13 -18.18 -17.21 34.08
CA VAL A 13 -16.92 -16.88 34.76
C VAL A 13 -16.48 -18.05 35.60
N LEU A 14 -15.37 -18.67 35.21
CA LEU A 14 -14.73 -19.76 35.93
C LEU A 14 -13.61 -19.18 36.79
N SER A 15 -13.72 -19.36 38.10
CA SER A 15 -12.74 -18.86 39.08
C SER A 15 -12.38 -20.00 40.04
N GLY A 16 -11.14 -20.02 40.55
CA GLY A 16 -10.74 -21.05 41.56
C GLY A 16 -9.41 -21.73 41.26
N GLY A 17 -8.42 -20.93 40.77
CA GLY A 17 -6.99 -21.33 40.85
C GLY A 17 -6.47 -22.34 39.85
N SER A 18 -7.25 -22.81 38.87
CA SER A 18 -6.87 -23.63 37.71
C SER A 18 -8.09 -23.97 36.86
N ALA A 19 -9.12 -23.16 36.88
CA ALA A 19 -10.38 -23.43 36.19
C ALA A 19 -10.20 -23.23 34.66
N GLY A 20 -9.99 -24.33 33.94
CA GLY A 20 -9.90 -24.35 32.49
C GLY A 20 -11.28 -24.47 31.83
N PHE A 21 -11.45 -23.81 30.69
CA PHE A 21 -12.59 -23.98 29.80
C PHE A 21 -12.16 -24.69 28.52
N VAL A 22 -12.84 -25.76 28.18
CA VAL A 22 -12.64 -26.48 26.91
C VAL A 22 -13.83 -26.20 26.02
N ALA A 23 -13.59 -25.37 24.96
CA ALA A 23 -14.62 -25.08 23.99
C ALA A 23 -14.92 -26.29 23.11
N GLY A 24 -16.21 -26.59 22.89
CA GLY A 24 -16.67 -27.71 22.07
C GLY A 24 -18.16 -27.58 21.76
N GLY A 25 -18.66 -28.42 20.84
CA GLY A 25 -20.06 -28.39 20.44
C GLY A 25 -20.47 -27.09 19.72
N THR A 26 -21.72 -26.69 19.89
CA THR A 26 -22.31 -25.51 19.23
C THR A 26 -22.62 -24.41 20.26
N ILE A 27 -22.23 -23.19 19.98
CA ILE A 27 -22.67 -22.02 20.76
C ILE A 27 -23.85 -21.34 20.04
N SER A 28 -24.90 -21.00 20.79
CA SER A 28 -26.14 -20.42 20.26
C SER A 28 -26.45 -19.08 20.96
N PRO A 29 -25.98 -17.95 20.44
CA PRO A 29 -26.33 -16.64 20.98
C PRO A 29 -27.78 -16.28 20.65
N VAL A 30 -28.50 -15.72 21.63
CA VAL A 30 -29.89 -15.28 21.49
C VAL A 30 -29.95 -13.78 21.79
N LEU A 31 -30.47 -13.00 20.83
CA LEU A 31 -30.58 -11.53 20.95
C LEU A 31 -32.01 -11.04 21.19
N ARG A 32 -33.02 -11.87 20.94
CA ARG A 32 -34.44 -11.52 21.07
C ARG A 32 -35.22 -12.69 21.66
N GLY A 33 -36.38 -12.37 22.23
CA GLY A 33 -37.27 -13.40 22.77
C GLY A 33 -36.81 -14.04 24.09
N ILE A 34 -35.92 -13.39 24.84
CA ILE A 34 -35.48 -13.84 26.15
C ILE A 34 -36.58 -13.52 27.17
N PRO A 35 -37.15 -14.49 27.87
CA PRO A 35 -38.21 -14.24 28.89
C PRO A 35 -37.71 -13.28 29.97
N GLY A 36 -38.52 -12.27 30.28
CA GLY A 36 -38.19 -11.24 31.30
C GLY A 36 -37.19 -10.19 30.84
N GLY A 37 -36.64 -10.29 29.64
CA GLY A 37 -35.69 -9.34 29.04
C GLY A 37 -36.36 -8.35 28.11
N ASN A 38 -36.17 -7.05 28.33
CA ASN A 38 -36.52 -6.02 27.36
C ASN A 38 -35.29 -5.73 26.46
N ASN A 39 -34.96 -6.67 25.62
CA ASN A 39 -33.75 -6.58 24.80
C ASN A 39 -34.04 -5.88 23.46
N THR A 40 -33.59 -4.64 23.34
CA THR A 40 -33.67 -3.80 22.13
C THR A 40 -32.32 -3.68 21.42
N LEU A 41 -31.28 -4.38 21.88
CA LEU A 41 -29.95 -4.33 21.28
C LEU A 41 -30.02 -4.69 19.82
N THR A 42 -29.47 -3.83 18.97
CA THR A 42 -29.13 -4.14 17.59
C THR A 42 -27.61 -4.12 17.48
N THR A 43 -27.03 -5.18 16.98
CA THR A 43 -25.57 -5.33 16.85
C THR A 43 -25.04 -4.41 15.75
N VAL A 44 -23.82 -3.92 15.96
CA VAL A 44 -23.03 -3.22 14.96
C VAL A 44 -21.72 -3.96 14.72
N LEU A 45 -21.10 -3.75 13.53
CA LEU A 45 -19.81 -4.35 13.23
C LEU A 45 -18.77 -3.92 14.28
N GLY A 46 -18.00 -4.88 14.75
CA GLY A 46 -16.96 -4.67 15.74
C GLY A 46 -17.44 -4.86 17.20
N ASP A 47 -18.74 -5.03 17.46
CA ASP A 47 -19.22 -5.35 18.80
C ASP A 47 -18.59 -6.64 19.31
N ARG A 48 -18.18 -6.63 20.60
CA ARG A 48 -17.53 -7.76 21.28
C ARG A 48 -18.25 -8.09 22.56
N PHE A 49 -18.50 -9.38 22.75
CA PHE A 49 -19.17 -9.93 23.94
C PHE A 49 -18.29 -11.01 24.57
N PRO A 50 -17.50 -10.70 25.61
CA PRO A 50 -16.79 -11.73 26.38
C PRO A 50 -17.79 -12.64 27.09
N VAL A 51 -18.04 -13.83 26.54
CA VAL A 51 -19.04 -14.77 27.03
C VAL A 51 -18.47 -15.82 27.97
N VAL A 52 -17.16 -16.08 27.90
CA VAL A 52 -16.46 -16.95 28.85
C VAL A 52 -15.21 -16.25 29.35
N THR A 53 -14.94 -16.35 30.65
CA THR A 53 -13.67 -16.00 31.27
C THR A 53 -13.20 -17.17 32.12
N ALA A 54 -11.93 -17.59 31.96
CA ALA A 54 -11.34 -18.74 32.65
C ALA A 54 -9.82 -18.53 32.83
N ASP A 55 -9.18 -19.35 33.65
CA ASP A 55 -7.71 -19.33 33.80
C ASP A 55 -6.99 -19.83 32.52
N SER A 56 -7.64 -20.73 31.78
CA SER A 56 -7.20 -21.18 30.46
C SER A 56 -8.37 -21.50 29.55
N VAL A 57 -8.19 -21.29 28.25
CA VAL A 57 -9.17 -21.64 27.21
C VAL A 57 -8.49 -22.50 26.16
N THR A 58 -9.05 -23.71 25.95
CA THR A 58 -8.59 -24.66 24.93
C THR A 58 -9.75 -25.11 24.04
N GLY A 59 -9.45 -25.89 22.99
CA GLY A 59 -10.47 -26.35 22.05
C GLY A 59 -11.06 -25.23 21.18
N GLN A 60 -12.17 -25.56 20.51
CA GLN A 60 -12.97 -24.62 19.68
C GLN A 60 -14.40 -25.15 19.58
N PHE A 61 -15.36 -24.26 19.33
CA PHE A 61 -16.71 -24.65 18.95
C PHE A 61 -16.72 -25.23 17.54
N ALA A 62 -17.55 -26.20 17.31
CA ALA A 62 -17.81 -26.79 16.00
C ALA A 62 -18.58 -25.79 15.10
N SER A 63 -19.46 -24.98 15.71
CA SER A 63 -20.29 -24.00 14.99
C SER A 63 -20.84 -22.93 15.92
N VAL A 64 -21.29 -21.84 15.30
CA VAL A 64 -22.15 -20.82 15.93
C VAL A 64 -23.51 -20.86 15.25
N LEU A 65 -24.56 -21.16 16.02
CA LEU A 65 -25.93 -21.01 15.53
C LEU A 65 -26.29 -19.52 15.57
N GLN A 66 -26.38 -18.92 14.41
CA GLN A 66 -26.61 -17.46 14.31
C GLN A 66 -28.00 -17.08 14.81
N PRO A 67 -28.16 -15.93 15.52
CA PRO A 67 -29.45 -15.45 15.93
C PRO A 67 -30.38 -15.17 14.74
N THR A 68 -31.63 -15.55 14.88
CA THR A 68 -32.67 -15.29 13.85
C THR A 68 -33.21 -13.86 13.87
N ALA A 69 -32.94 -13.11 14.96
CA ALA A 69 -33.41 -11.73 15.12
C ALA A 69 -32.40 -10.92 15.95
N GLY A 70 -32.35 -9.61 15.73
CA GLY A 70 -31.47 -8.68 16.45
C GLY A 70 -30.08 -8.45 15.83
N MET A 71 -29.73 -9.22 14.78
CA MET A 71 -28.53 -8.99 13.97
C MET A 71 -28.83 -7.94 12.90
N GLY A 72 -27.85 -7.12 12.59
CA GLY A 72 -27.91 -6.22 11.42
C GLY A 72 -27.77 -6.99 10.11
N THR A 73 -28.15 -6.32 9.01
CA THR A 73 -28.00 -6.91 7.67
C THR A 73 -26.54 -7.23 7.38
N ASN A 74 -26.27 -8.39 6.76
CA ASN A 74 -24.92 -8.89 6.45
C ASN A 74 -24.00 -8.92 7.68
N GLN A 75 -24.51 -9.36 8.83
CA GLN A 75 -23.75 -9.56 10.05
C GLN A 75 -23.82 -11.03 10.48
N ARG A 76 -22.76 -11.50 11.15
CA ARG A 76 -22.74 -12.78 11.84
C ARG A 76 -21.91 -12.66 13.11
N PHE A 77 -22.09 -13.58 14.05
CA PHE A 77 -21.14 -13.79 15.14
C PHE A 77 -20.02 -14.72 14.67
N ASP A 78 -18.79 -14.31 14.92
CA ASP A 78 -17.62 -15.18 14.96
C ASP A 78 -17.11 -15.31 16.39
N VAL A 79 -16.29 -16.30 16.63
CA VAL A 79 -15.69 -16.53 17.96
C VAL A 79 -14.23 -16.14 17.95
N PHE A 80 -13.87 -15.28 18.89
CA PHE A 80 -12.50 -14.90 19.14
C PHE A 80 -12.01 -15.63 20.41
N TYR A 81 -10.96 -16.41 20.27
CA TYR A 81 -10.39 -17.20 21.35
C TYR A 81 -9.12 -16.55 21.86
N ASN A 82 -9.15 -16.07 23.10
CA ASN A 82 -7.95 -15.66 23.84
C ASN A 82 -7.51 -16.76 24.81
N PRO A 83 -6.30 -16.70 25.35
CA PRO A 83 -5.82 -17.67 26.32
C PRO A 83 -6.70 -17.81 27.58
N LYS A 84 -7.44 -16.74 27.96
CA LYS A 84 -8.24 -16.67 29.19
C LYS A 84 -9.70 -16.28 28.97
N ASP A 85 -10.11 -16.00 27.76
CA ASP A 85 -11.50 -15.66 27.46
C ASP A 85 -11.94 -16.14 26.08
N VAL A 86 -13.26 -16.27 25.92
CA VAL A 86 -13.92 -16.47 24.63
C VAL A 86 -14.86 -15.29 24.41
N GLN A 87 -14.75 -14.68 23.24
CA GLN A 87 -15.59 -13.55 22.85
C GLN A 87 -16.41 -13.90 21.62
N LEU A 88 -17.69 -13.53 21.62
CA LEU A 88 -18.47 -13.41 20.39
C LEU A 88 -18.21 -12.03 19.80
N VAL A 89 -17.89 -11.99 18.52
CA VAL A 89 -17.58 -10.75 17.81
C VAL A 89 -18.50 -10.61 16.61
N VAL A 90 -19.08 -9.43 16.43
CA VAL A 90 -19.94 -9.12 15.29
C VAL A 90 -19.06 -8.76 14.09
N THR A 91 -19.15 -9.55 13.06
CA THR A 91 -18.37 -9.41 11.83
C THR A 91 -19.31 -9.37 10.61
N PRO A 92 -18.88 -8.94 9.43
CA PRO A 92 -19.67 -9.07 8.22
C PRO A 92 -20.04 -10.55 7.97
N GLY A 93 -21.25 -10.81 7.53
CA GLY A 93 -21.66 -12.13 7.04
C GLY A 93 -20.81 -12.53 5.82
N SER A 94 -20.60 -11.58 4.91
CA SER A 94 -19.64 -11.64 3.80
C SER A 94 -18.90 -10.30 3.70
N PHE A 95 -17.59 -10.35 3.58
CA PHE A 95 -16.76 -9.15 3.33
C PHE A 95 -17.05 -8.56 1.96
N ALA A 96 -17.22 -9.40 0.94
CA ALA A 96 -17.57 -8.95 -0.41
C ALA A 96 -18.94 -8.29 -0.46
N ALA A 97 -19.95 -8.79 0.29
CA ALA A 97 -21.25 -8.16 0.38
C ALA A 97 -21.18 -6.78 1.07
N LEU A 98 -20.36 -6.65 2.12
CA LEU A 98 -20.08 -5.35 2.75
C LEU A 98 -19.45 -4.41 1.73
N GLY A 99 -18.43 -4.85 1.01
CA GLY A 99 -17.73 -4.04 0.03
C GLY A 99 -18.64 -3.57 -1.12
N LYS A 100 -19.57 -4.41 -1.57
CA LYS A 100 -20.58 -4.02 -2.58
C LYS A 100 -21.55 -2.98 -2.04
N ALA A 101 -22.01 -3.14 -0.81
CA ALA A 101 -22.95 -2.19 -0.17
C ALA A 101 -22.29 -0.81 0.03
N ASP A 102 -21.00 -0.78 0.35
CA ASP A 102 -20.21 0.42 0.60
C ASP A 102 -19.49 0.95 -0.66
N ALA A 103 -19.76 0.39 -1.84
CA ALA A 103 -19.17 0.78 -3.12
C ALA A 103 -17.62 0.83 -3.10
N TRP A 104 -16.98 -0.22 -2.58
CA TRP A 104 -15.52 -0.32 -2.61
C TRP A 104 -15.00 -0.43 -4.04
N LYS A 105 -13.75 -0.04 -4.25
CA LYS A 105 -13.06 -0.22 -5.54
C LYS A 105 -12.87 -1.72 -5.84
N LEU A 106 -12.79 -2.05 -7.13
CA LEU A 106 -12.78 -3.46 -7.57
C LEU A 106 -11.62 -4.27 -6.98
N ASN A 107 -10.44 -3.67 -6.79
CA ASN A 107 -9.30 -4.37 -6.21
C ASN A 107 -9.56 -4.77 -4.75
N GLY A 108 -10.06 -3.86 -3.92
CA GLY A 108 -10.47 -4.16 -2.55
C GLY A 108 -11.61 -5.17 -2.47
N LEU A 109 -12.58 -5.09 -3.40
CA LEU A 109 -13.67 -6.05 -3.50
C LEU A 109 -13.18 -7.45 -3.90
N ALA A 110 -12.19 -7.54 -4.79
CA ALA A 110 -11.56 -8.81 -5.16
C ALA A 110 -10.84 -9.45 -3.99
N ALA A 111 -10.09 -8.66 -3.21
CA ALA A 111 -9.44 -9.13 -1.98
C ALA A 111 -10.47 -9.63 -0.95
N ALA A 112 -11.58 -8.93 -0.77
CA ALA A 112 -12.68 -9.33 0.11
C ALA A 112 -13.33 -10.66 -0.36
N THR A 113 -13.54 -10.81 -1.66
CA THR A 113 -14.07 -12.06 -2.26
C THR A 113 -13.13 -13.23 -2.05
N GLY A 114 -11.82 -13.03 -2.25
CA GLY A 114 -10.81 -14.04 -2.02
C GLY A 114 -10.76 -14.48 -0.55
N LEU A 115 -10.88 -13.54 0.38
CA LEU A 115 -10.86 -13.85 1.81
C LEU A 115 -12.16 -14.52 2.28
N ASP A 116 -13.31 -14.19 1.71
CA ASP A 116 -14.57 -14.90 1.98
C ASP A 116 -14.47 -16.38 1.59
N ALA A 117 -13.76 -16.71 0.50
CA ALA A 117 -13.61 -18.08 0.02
C ALA A 117 -12.79 -18.98 0.98
N VAL A 118 -11.90 -18.40 1.77
CA VAL A 118 -11.04 -19.13 2.73
C VAL A 118 -11.44 -18.88 4.19
N ARG A 119 -12.54 -18.15 4.41
CA ARG A 119 -13.02 -17.85 5.75
C ARG A 119 -13.58 -19.10 6.43
N PRO A 120 -13.15 -19.40 7.66
CA PRO A 120 -13.65 -20.58 8.37
C PRO A 120 -15.13 -20.44 8.73
N ALA A 121 -15.77 -21.56 9.01
CA ALA A 121 -17.09 -21.57 9.64
C ALA A 121 -17.04 -20.81 10.98
N ALA A 122 -18.11 -20.06 11.28
CA ALA A 122 -18.20 -19.34 12.53
C ALA A 122 -18.02 -20.31 13.72
N GLY A 123 -17.18 -19.95 14.65
CA GLY A 123 -16.83 -20.78 15.81
C GLY A 123 -15.53 -21.57 15.66
N THR A 124 -15.07 -21.84 14.44
CA THR A 124 -13.83 -22.59 14.22
C THR A 124 -12.62 -21.69 14.08
N ARG A 125 -11.43 -22.22 14.34
CA ARG A 125 -10.15 -21.53 14.13
C ARG A 125 -9.72 -21.68 12.68
N SER A 126 -9.09 -20.67 12.14
CA SER A 126 -8.67 -20.62 10.72
C SER A 126 -7.23 -21.11 10.48
N GLY A 127 -6.66 -21.86 11.41
CA GLY A 127 -5.31 -22.42 11.26
C GLY A 127 -4.25 -21.34 11.04
N HIS A 128 -3.49 -21.43 9.96
CA HIS A 128 -2.43 -20.46 9.62
C HIS A 128 -2.94 -19.04 9.33
N LEU A 129 -4.22 -18.86 9.00
CA LEU A 129 -4.83 -17.53 8.79
C LEU A 129 -5.42 -16.92 10.08
N GLN A 130 -5.24 -17.57 11.24
CA GLN A 130 -5.86 -17.13 12.49
C GLN A 130 -5.45 -15.71 12.88
N SER A 131 -4.19 -15.34 12.72
CA SER A 131 -3.71 -13.99 13.03
C SER A 131 -4.34 -12.93 12.13
N LEU A 132 -4.53 -13.24 10.85
CA LEU A 132 -5.19 -12.36 9.89
C LEU A 132 -6.65 -12.12 10.28
N PHE A 133 -7.43 -13.19 10.51
CA PHE A 133 -8.83 -13.05 10.91
C PHE A 133 -8.97 -12.39 12.27
N ASN A 134 -8.07 -12.67 13.21
CA ASN A 134 -8.06 -11.98 14.51
C ASN A 134 -7.82 -10.48 14.36
N GLY A 135 -6.99 -10.06 13.41
CA GLY A 135 -6.77 -8.64 13.09
C GLY A 135 -8.00 -7.97 12.48
N LEU A 136 -8.79 -8.72 11.70
CA LEU A 136 -10.02 -8.21 11.08
C LEU A 136 -11.20 -8.18 12.05
N TYR A 137 -11.28 -9.12 12.97
CA TYR A 137 -12.40 -9.21 13.91
C TYR A 137 -12.42 -7.99 14.85
N GLY A 138 -13.56 -7.34 14.93
CA GLY A 138 -13.75 -6.13 15.72
C GLY A 138 -13.48 -4.83 14.98
N MET A 139 -13.30 -4.88 13.66
CA MET A 139 -13.25 -3.70 12.80
C MET A 139 -14.66 -3.17 12.50
N ASP A 140 -14.77 -1.85 12.34
CA ASP A 140 -15.94 -1.20 11.76
C ASP A 140 -15.88 -1.20 10.21
N ALA A 141 -16.94 -0.73 9.56
CA ALA A 141 -17.04 -0.72 8.08
C ALA A 141 -15.91 0.08 7.42
N THR A 142 -15.51 1.21 8.00
CA THR A 142 -14.43 2.06 7.47
C THR A 142 -13.08 1.38 7.59
N GLN A 143 -12.83 0.72 8.71
CA GLN A 143 -11.60 -0.04 8.94
C GLN A 143 -11.51 -1.23 8.01
N TYR A 144 -12.61 -1.95 7.75
CA TYR A 144 -12.66 -3.01 6.74
C TYR A 144 -12.31 -2.50 5.36
N ARG A 145 -12.89 -1.38 4.91
CA ARG A 145 -12.57 -0.78 3.61
C ARG A 145 -11.07 -0.53 3.46
N ARG A 146 -10.44 0.10 4.45
CA ARG A 146 -9.00 0.37 4.45
C ARG A 146 -8.18 -0.93 4.42
N ALA A 147 -8.51 -1.89 5.29
CA ALA A 147 -7.80 -3.15 5.38
C ALA A 147 -7.83 -3.92 4.05
N PHE A 148 -9.00 -4.02 3.41
CA PHE A 148 -9.12 -4.74 2.14
C PHE A 148 -8.46 -4.00 0.98
N GLN A 149 -8.46 -2.67 0.98
CA GLN A 149 -7.74 -1.89 0.00
C GLN A 149 -6.23 -2.09 0.15
N GLN A 150 -5.70 -2.06 1.35
CA GLN A 150 -4.28 -2.34 1.61
C GLN A 150 -3.90 -3.78 1.25
N MET A 151 -4.75 -4.76 1.54
CA MET A 151 -4.54 -6.16 1.15
C MET A 151 -4.65 -6.42 -0.34
N SER A 152 -5.22 -5.52 -1.13
CA SER A 152 -5.32 -5.66 -2.60
C SER A 152 -3.97 -5.65 -3.31
N GLY A 153 -2.92 -5.17 -2.64
CA GLY A 153 -1.58 -5.07 -3.21
C GLY A 153 -1.42 -3.93 -4.23
N GLU A 154 -2.36 -3.01 -4.31
CA GLU A 154 -2.39 -1.92 -5.28
C GLU A 154 -1.16 -1.03 -5.24
N MET A 155 -0.65 -0.75 -4.03
CA MET A 155 0.57 0.04 -3.86
C MET A 155 1.80 -0.57 -4.56
N TYR A 156 1.87 -1.92 -4.67
CA TYR A 156 2.94 -2.58 -5.44
C TYR A 156 2.83 -2.29 -6.94
N ALA A 157 1.61 -2.23 -7.48
CA ALA A 157 1.40 -1.86 -8.88
C ALA A 157 1.75 -0.38 -9.13
N HIS A 158 1.42 0.50 -8.19
CA HIS A 158 1.82 1.91 -8.21
C HIS A 158 3.36 2.06 -8.18
N ASN A 159 4.06 1.27 -7.37
CA ASN A 159 5.52 1.25 -7.33
C ASN A 159 6.14 0.90 -8.69
N ILE A 160 5.60 -0.11 -9.39
CA ILE A 160 6.06 -0.48 -10.73
C ILE A 160 5.84 0.68 -11.72
N LEU A 161 4.68 1.33 -11.67
CA LEU A 161 4.39 2.48 -12.50
C LEU A 161 5.37 3.63 -12.25
N MET A 162 5.59 3.99 -10.99
CA MET A 162 6.52 5.04 -10.58
C MET A 162 7.95 4.74 -11.01
N THR A 163 8.43 3.50 -10.88
CA THR A 163 9.75 3.08 -11.35
C THR A 163 9.90 3.25 -12.88
N ASN A 164 8.87 2.88 -13.64
CA ASN A 164 8.88 3.06 -15.09
C ASN A 164 8.92 4.54 -15.50
N VAL A 165 8.14 5.38 -14.84
CA VAL A 165 8.16 6.84 -15.07
C VAL A 165 9.53 7.41 -14.73
N SER A 166 10.06 7.04 -13.56
CA SER A 166 11.39 7.43 -13.08
C SER A 166 12.50 7.11 -14.08
N SER A 167 12.50 5.88 -14.61
CA SER A 167 13.52 5.45 -15.58
C SER A 167 13.46 6.25 -16.88
N ARG A 168 12.25 6.54 -17.40
CA ARG A 168 12.07 7.37 -18.61
C ARG A 168 12.55 8.80 -18.39
N GLU A 169 12.21 9.39 -17.27
CA GLU A 169 12.62 10.76 -16.93
C GLU A 169 14.13 10.87 -16.70
N THR A 170 14.73 9.88 -16.07
CA THR A 170 16.18 9.81 -15.93
C THR A 170 16.85 9.75 -17.30
N ALA A 171 16.38 8.88 -18.19
CA ALA A 171 16.90 8.78 -19.55
C ALA A 171 16.75 10.09 -20.34
N SER A 172 15.58 10.72 -20.26
CA SER A 172 15.34 12.05 -20.89
C SER A 172 16.30 13.11 -20.32
N THR A 173 16.43 13.18 -18.99
CA THR A 173 17.33 14.13 -18.33
C THR A 173 18.79 13.96 -18.76
N VAL A 174 19.25 12.71 -18.92
CA VAL A 174 20.60 12.39 -19.37
C VAL A 174 20.80 12.80 -20.83
N LEU A 175 19.83 12.49 -21.70
CA LEU A 175 19.90 12.87 -23.13
C LEU A 175 19.83 14.38 -23.31
N ASP A 176 18.98 15.07 -22.54
CA ASP A 176 18.91 16.53 -22.56
C ASP A 176 20.24 17.16 -22.09
N ALA A 177 20.85 16.58 -21.04
CA ALA A 177 22.15 17.06 -20.57
C ALA A 177 23.25 16.82 -21.63
N ALA A 178 23.25 15.65 -22.29
CA ALA A 178 24.17 15.34 -23.37
C ALA A 178 23.98 16.29 -24.57
N SER A 179 22.73 16.64 -24.91
CA SER A 179 22.39 17.53 -26.01
C SER A 179 22.62 19.00 -25.69
N ALA A 180 22.26 19.46 -24.49
CA ALA A 180 22.39 20.84 -24.08
C ALA A 180 23.85 21.34 -24.03
N MET A 181 24.78 20.43 -23.68
CA MET A 181 26.20 20.70 -23.76
C MET A 181 26.73 20.69 -25.21
N ALA A 182 25.90 20.24 -26.19
CA ALA A 182 26.18 20.37 -27.62
C ALA A 182 26.16 21.82 -28.13
N GLY A 183 25.45 22.66 -27.43
CA GLY A 183 25.35 24.08 -27.76
C GLY A 183 26.53 24.91 -27.25
N CYS A 184 27.70 24.59 -27.72
CA CYS A 184 28.66 25.68 -28.03
C CYS A 184 28.12 26.41 -29.26
N ASP A 185 26.83 26.64 -29.27
CA ASP A 185 26.14 27.49 -30.23
C ASP A 185 26.66 28.92 -30.04
N GLY A 186 27.24 29.47 -31.10
CA GLY A 186 27.80 30.80 -31.13
C GLY A 186 26.85 31.96 -30.93
N SER A 187 25.71 31.72 -30.27
CA SER A 187 24.70 32.72 -29.94
C SER A 187 24.91 33.40 -28.57
N ASP A 188 25.75 32.82 -27.70
CA ASP A 188 26.18 33.59 -26.53
C ASP A 188 27.32 34.50 -26.93
N ASP A 189 26.96 35.69 -27.40
CA ASP A 189 27.81 36.82 -27.77
C ASP A 189 28.53 37.41 -26.53
N ARG A 190 28.98 36.54 -25.62
CA ARG A 190 29.97 36.85 -24.60
C ARG A 190 31.35 36.76 -25.24
N ARG A 191 31.62 37.75 -26.09
CA ARG A 191 32.99 38.14 -26.39
C ARG A 191 33.66 38.41 -25.03
N THR A 192 34.54 37.51 -24.62
CA THR A 192 35.55 37.93 -23.65
C THR A 192 36.25 39.13 -24.22
N ALA A 193 36.62 40.09 -23.40
CA ALA A 193 37.26 41.38 -23.83
C ALA A 193 38.48 41.20 -24.75
N ASP A 194 38.97 40.00 -24.94
CA ASP A 194 40.12 39.62 -25.78
C ASP A 194 39.71 39.06 -27.18
N GLY A 195 38.44 39.07 -27.56
CA GLY A 195 38.00 38.64 -28.88
C GLY A 195 38.18 37.14 -29.17
N LYS A 196 38.54 36.31 -28.15
CA LYS A 196 38.67 34.87 -28.32
C LYS A 196 37.30 34.20 -28.25
N ARG A 197 36.97 33.42 -29.28
CA ARG A 197 35.82 32.54 -29.28
C ARG A 197 35.88 31.61 -28.06
N GLY A 198 34.73 31.35 -27.46
CA GLY A 198 34.64 30.48 -26.28
C GLY A 198 35.33 29.13 -26.48
N ALA A 199 35.70 28.46 -25.39
CA ALA A 199 36.58 27.32 -25.29
C ALA A 199 36.19 26.02 -26.08
N CYS A 200 35.29 26.12 -27.03
CA CYS A 200 34.76 24.97 -27.80
C CYS A 200 35.31 24.83 -29.22
N ASP A 201 36.15 25.75 -29.68
CA ASP A 201 36.62 25.82 -31.08
C ASP A 201 38.07 25.32 -31.28
N ASP A 202 38.70 24.75 -30.27
CA ASP A 202 40.10 24.32 -30.35
C ASP A 202 40.33 22.86 -30.77
N GLY A 203 39.23 22.13 -31.08
CA GLY A 203 39.27 20.72 -31.47
C GLY A 203 39.80 19.77 -30.42
N ARG A 204 39.96 20.26 -29.21
CA ARG A 204 40.47 19.45 -28.08
C ARG A 204 39.32 18.80 -27.32
N ASN A 205 39.58 17.63 -26.72
CA ASN A 205 38.67 16.97 -25.82
C ASN A 205 38.68 17.66 -24.45
N HIS A 206 37.51 18.15 -23.99
CA HIS A 206 37.35 18.78 -22.68
C HIS A 206 36.53 17.87 -21.78
N VAL A 207 37.12 17.40 -20.68
CA VAL A 207 36.36 16.70 -19.65
C VAL A 207 35.46 17.68 -18.93
N ALA A 208 34.16 17.40 -18.90
CA ALA A 208 33.16 18.22 -18.24
C ALA A 208 32.32 17.38 -17.29
N VAL A 209 32.01 17.94 -16.13
CA VAL A 209 31.10 17.33 -15.16
C VAL A 209 29.82 18.12 -15.12
N TRP A 210 28.71 17.44 -15.04
CA TRP A 210 27.39 18.06 -14.91
C TRP A 210 26.58 17.39 -13.80
N THR A 211 25.69 18.13 -13.21
CA THR A 211 24.74 17.66 -12.20
C THR A 211 23.39 18.34 -12.41
N ARG A 212 22.33 17.57 -12.33
CA ARG A 212 20.96 18.06 -12.33
C ARG A 212 20.23 17.60 -11.09
N LEU A 213 19.58 18.50 -10.40
CA LEU A 213 18.66 18.23 -9.31
C LEU A 213 17.25 18.10 -9.89
N SER A 214 16.45 17.21 -9.34
CA SER A 214 15.06 17.02 -9.72
C SER A 214 14.19 16.94 -8.49
N ALA A 215 13.06 17.65 -8.54
CA ALA A 215 11.96 17.53 -7.60
C ALA A 215 10.67 17.48 -8.42
N GLN A 216 9.86 16.45 -8.22
CA GLN A 216 8.65 16.20 -8.98
C GLN A 216 7.53 15.80 -8.07
N HIS A 217 6.35 16.26 -8.38
CA HIS A 217 5.09 15.83 -7.80
C HIS A 217 4.27 15.12 -8.87
N GLN A 218 3.75 13.95 -8.53
CA GLN A 218 2.90 13.15 -9.40
C GLN A 218 1.60 12.84 -8.68
N GLU A 219 0.51 12.95 -9.39
CA GLU A 219 -0.81 12.60 -8.90
C GLU A 219 -1.49 11.67 -9.91
N ALA A 220 -2.06 10.59 -9.42
CA ALA A 220 -2.89 9.70 -10.21
C ALA A 220 -4.29 9.70 -9.63
N GLY A 221 -5.28 9.96 -10.46
CA GLY A 221 -6.68 9.98 -10.06
C GLY A 221 -7.26 8.58 -9.82
N ASP A 222 -8.39 8.56 -9.15
CA ASP A 222 -9.18 7.35 -8.92
C ASP A 222 -9.64 6.69 -10.22
N THR A 223 -9.66 5.38 -10.20
CA THR A 223 -10.30 4.56 -11.24
C THR A 223 -11.43 3.72 -10.64
N PRO A 224 -12.26 3.03 -11.43
CA PRO A 224 -13.22 2.07 -10.88
C PRO A 224 -12.55 0.91 -10.12
N ALA A 225 -11.30 0.57 -10.47
CA ALA A 225 -10.58 -0.55 -9.87
C ALA A 225 -9.76 -0.14 -8.65
N SER A 226 -9.24 1.08 -8.63
CA SER A 226 -8.21 1.55 -7.69
C SER A 226 -8.46 2.96 -7.18
N TYR A 227 -7.96 3.24 -6.00
CA TYR A 227 -7.79 4.60 -5.53
C TYR A 227 -6.58 5.24 -6.21
N GLY A 228 -6.62 6.57 -6.36
CA GLY A 228 -5.48 7.35 -6.78
C GLY A 228 -4.36 7.36 -5.74
N PHE A 229 -3.24 7.95 -6.11
CA PHE A 229 -2.12 8.18 -5.19
C PHE A 229 -1.43 9.49 -5.50
N GLU A 230 -0.77 10.05 -4.51
CA GLU A 230 0.15 11.17 -4.64
C GLU A 230 1.56 10.68 -4.40
N ALA A 231 2.52 11.15 -5.21
CA ALA A 231 3.92 10.80 -5.07
C ALA A 231 4.82 12.02 -5.22
N ASN A 232 5.77 12.14 -4.30
CA ASN A 232 6.81 13.15 -4.33
C ASN A 232 8.16 12.47 -4.58
N ARG A 233 8.82 12.83 -5.67
CA ARG A 233 10.12 12.33 -6.07
C ARG A 233 11.15 13.44 -6.03
N TYR A 234 12.30 13.19 -5.44
CA TYR A 234 13.42 14.10 -5.40
C TYR A 234 14.74 13.35 -5.49
N GLY A 235 15.73 14.01 -6.08
CA GLY A 235 17.02 13.38 -6.27
C GLY A 235 17.93 14.18 -7.17
N PHE A 236 18.97 13.53 -7.64
CA PHE A 236 19.93 14.10 -8.56
C PHE A 236 20.44 13.07 -9.54
N VAL A 237 20.91 13.59 -10.67
CA VAL A 237 21.66 12.87 -11.69
C VAL A 237 22.93 13.65 -11.99
N SER A 238 24.07 12.96 -12.06
CA SER A 238 25.37 13.57 -12.38
C SER A 238 26.11 12.71 -13.39
N GLY A 239 26.88 13.36 -14.25
CA GLY A 239 27.68 12.67 -15.27
C GLY A 239 28.98 13.39 -15.54
N ILE A 240 29.90 12.61 -16.13
CA ILE A 240 31.18 13.09 -16.62
C ILE A 240 31.29 12.80 -18.13
N ASN A 241 31.58 13.83 -18.94
CA ASN A 241 31.88 13.68 -20.34
C ASN A 241 33.36 13.25 -20.45
N LEU A 242 33.58 12.04 -20.94
CA LEU A 242 34.93 11.49 -21.20
C LEU A 242 35.43 11.93 -22.59
N LEU A 243 34.50 11.99 -23.55
CA LEU A 243 34.71 12.60 -24.85
C LEU A 243 33.72 13.75 -25.01
N ASN A 244 34.24 14.92 -25.31
CA ASN A 244 33.44 16.14 -25.48
C ASN A 244 34.08 17.01 -26.54
N THR A 245 33.68 16.81 -27.78
CA THR A 245 34.09 17.58 -28.97
C THR A 245 32.93 18.42 -29.49
N ALA A 246 33.14 19.18 -30.55
CA ALA A 246 32.09 19.98 -31.20
C ALA A 246 30.88 19.11 -31.63
N ASP A 247 31.14 17.88 -32.15
CA ASP A 247 30.10 17.02 -32.72
C ASP A 247 29.79 15.81 -31.92
N THR A 248 30.69 15.35 -31.03
CA THR A 248 30.53 14.05 -30.36
C THR A 248 30.73 14.17 -28.85
N ARG A 249 29.86 13.54 -28.11
CA ARG A 249 29.97 13.37 -26.66
C ARG A 249 29.77 11.94 -26.27
N VAL A 250 30.57 11.49 -25.32
CA VAL A 250 30.41 10.20 -24.67
C VAL A 250 30.72 10.39 -23.19
N GLY A 251 29.88 9.83 -22.34
CA GLY A 251 30.03 9.98 -20.91
C GLY A 251 29.46 8.84 -20.11
N LEU A 252 29.75 8.88 -18.82
CA LEU A 252 29.23 7.99 -17.81
C LEU A 252 28.63 8.81 -16.70
N GLY A 253 27.67 8.23 -15.96
CA GLY A 253 27.09 8.92 -14.84
C GLY A 253 26.32 8.02 -13.90
N GLY A 254 25.76 8.63 -12.89
CA GLY A 254 24.89 7.99 -11.94
C GLY A 254 23.97 8.99 -11.26
N GLY A 255 22.99 8.48 -10.55
CA GLY A 255 22.04 9.29 -9.83
C GLY A 255 21.41 8.55 -8.67
N TYR A 256 20.72 9.30 -7.85
CA TYR A 256 19.93 8.79 -6.76
C TYR A 256 18.62 9.54 -6.66
N TYR A 257 17.55 8.77 -6.47
CA TYR A 257 16.22 9.31 -6.27
C TYR A 257 15.54 8.66 -5.08
N GLU A 258 14.74 9.44 -4.39
CA GLU A 258 13.80 8.94 -3.39
C GLU A 258 12.39 9.39 -3.81
N THR A 259 11.45 8.42 -3.81
CA THR A 259 10.04 8.65 -4.11
C THR A 259 9.23 8.21 -2.90
N ASN A 260 8.42 9.10 -2.36
CA ASN A 260 7.44 8.81 -1.32
C ASN A 260 6.05 8.92 -1.95
N ALA A 261 5.24 7.89 -1.78
CA ALA A 261 3.89 7.82 -2.31
C ALA A 261 2.91 7.42 -1.23
N ASP A 262 1.74 8.05 -1.25
CA ASP A 262 0.66 7.83 -0.29
C ASP A 262 -0.67 7.72 -1.04
N ASP A 263 -1.58 6.87 -0.55
CA ASP A 263 -2.94 6.77 -1.03
C ASP A 263 -3.95 7.22 0.04
N PRO A 264 -5.20 7.58 -0.33
CA PRO A 264 -6.21 8.04 0.62
C PRO A 264 -6.70 6.94 1.58
N MET A 265 -6.34 5.68 1.34
CA MET A 265 -6.68 4.55 2.22
C MET A 265 -5.62 4.29 3.29
N GLY A 266 -4.54 5.10 3.30
CA GLY A 266 -3.47 5.03 4.28
C GLY A 266 -2.39 4.00 3.95
N SER A 267 -2.30 3.57 2.68
CA SER A 267 -1.12 2.86 2.20
C SER A 267 -0.04 3.88 1.86
N SER A 268 1.19 3.57 2.20
CA SER A 268 2.34 4.40 1.86
C SER A 268 3.48 3.55 1.31
N SER A 269 4.29 4.14 0.46
CA SER A 269 5.47 3.52 -0.11
C SER A 269 6.63 4.49 -0.18
N ARG A 270 7.82 3.97 0.05
CA ARG A 270 9.06 4.70 -0.16
C ARG A 270 9.98 3.88 -1.06
N LEU A 271 10.28 4.42 -2.22
CA LEU A 271 11.22 3.85 -3.17
C LEU A 271 12.53 4.63 -3.11
N ARG A 272 13.64 3.91 -3.10
CA ARG A 272 15.00 4.47 -3.21
C ARG A 272 15.65 3.84 -4.40
N GLU A 273 16.04 4.67 -5.35
CA GLU A 273 16.55 4.23 -6.64
C GLU A 273 17.96 4.75 -6.85
N GLY A 274 18.90 3.85 -7.02
CA GLY A 274 20.25 4.14 -7.50
C GLY A 274 20.34 3.82 -8.98
N THR A 275 20.83 4.74 -9.81
CA THR A 275 20.97 4.54 -11.24
C THR A 275 22.42 4.74 -11.71
N PHE A 276 22.84 3.94 -12.66
CA PHE A 276 24.12 4.10 -13.39
C PHE A 276 23.83 4.05 -14.88
N PHE A 277 24.54 4.87 -15.65
CA PHE A 277 24.32 4.96 -17.09
C PHE A 277 25.58 5.37 -17.86
N ALA A 278 25.62 4.94 -19.11
CA ALA A 278 26.48 5.46 -20.16
C ALA A 278 25.62 6.21 -21.19
N TYR A 279 26.14 7.27 -21.73
CA TYR A 279 25.43 8.06 -22.75
C TYR A 279 26.36 8.53 -23.83
N GLY A 280 25.78 8.77 -25.00
CA GLY A 280 26.47 9.38 -26.12
C GLY A 280 25.55 10.21 -26.97
N SER A 281 26.09 11.26 -27.59
CA SER A 281 25.41 12.06 -28.59
C SER A 281 26.37 12.42 -29.73
N HIS A 282 25.82 12.54 -30.95
CA HIS A 282 26.57 12.93 -32.13
C HIS A 282 25.72 13.83 -33.04
N ASN A 283 26.30 14.97 -33.46
CA ASN A 283 25.66 15.93 -34.36
C ASN A 283 26.01 15.57 -35.82
N LEU A 284 24.99 15.34 -36.62
CA LEU A 284 25.06 15.18 -38.07
C LEU A 284 24.42 16.41 -38.74
N GLY A 285 25.11 17.54 -38.71
CA GLY A 285 24.56 18.79 -39.19
C GLY A 285 23.32 19.20 -38.39
N PRO A 286 22.12 19.27 -39.00
CA PRO A 286 20.90 19.71 -38.29
C PRO A 286 20.29 18.59 -37.42
N VAL A 287 20.82 17.38 -37.45
CA VAL A 287 20.28 16.21 -36.71
C VAL A 287 21.22 15.85 -35.57
N ASN A 288 20.67 15.77 -34.37
CA ASN A 288 21.36 15.22 -33.19
C ASN A 288 20.90 13.79 -32.94
N LEU A 289 21.82 12.84 -32.87
CA LEU A 289 21.58 11.46 -32.50
C LEU A 289 22.10 11.24 -31.09
N GLY A 290 21.21 10.85 -30.16
CA GLY A 290 21.55 10.56 -28.78
C GLY A 290 21.11 9.17 -28.36
N ALA A 291 21.92 8.51 -27.53
CA ALA A 291 21.60 7.22 -26.92
C ALA A 291 22.06 7.20 -25.46
N THR A 292 21.29 6.52 -24.62
CA THR A 292 21.67 6.21 -23.25
C THR A 292 21.37 4.75 -22.95
N LEU A 293 22.25 4.12 -22.19
CA LEU A 293 22.08 2.77 -21.66
C LEU A 293 22.39 2.82 -20.17
N GLY A 294 21.47 2.32 -19.35
CA GLY A 294 21.65 2.31 -17.91
C GLY A 294 20.90 1.19 -17.22
N PHE A 295 21.16 1.03 -15.96
CA PHE A 295 20.38 0.18 -15.08
C PHE A 295 20.10 0.90 -13.77
N SER A 296 18.97 0.58 -13.16
CA SER A 296 18.56 1.08 -11.85
C SER A 296 18.35 -0.08 -10.90
N THR A 297 18.63 0.16 -9.62
CA THR A 297 18.26 -0.74 -8.51
C THR A 297 17.35 0.00 -7.55
N THR A 298 16.31 -0.66 -7.07
CA THR A 298 15.37 -0.16 -6.05
C THR A 298 15.45 -1.01 -4.81
#